data_555add11782c8c1680085fcb159b14f8
#
_entry.id   555add11782c8c1680085fcb159b14f8
#
_cell.length_a   1.000
_cell.length_b   1.000
_cell.length_c   1.000
_cell.angle_alpha   90.00
_cell.angle_beta   90.00
_cell.angle_gamma   90.00
#
_symmetry.space_group_name_H-M   'P 1'
#
loop_
_entity.id
_entity.type
_entity.pdbx_description
1 polymer ?
#
loop_
_entity_poly.entity_id
_entity_poly.type
_entity_poly.pdbx_seq_one_letter_code
_entity_poly.pdbx_strand_id
1 'polypeptide(L)'
;VNGPEWRAEGSGAARAEECALHGMGGHPASGHDVVPRGAGVRGGSPAQPVTALNGAAPNGVANGAGPNGAAPNGAGAGGAEVNDSEARPAVPPSLRMDWDRAVELIEAADEVCLACHIAPDGDALGSMLALAQALHAMGKRCLASFGEPFAVPAILRFLPGQEFLVEPARMPAAPALMISLDAAGQSRLGSLAGAAGRAGNLIVVDHHASNVGFGGVRLVDPDAAATAVLVEELIRRLGVPLDGDIAQGLYAGLASDTGSFKYPCTTPEVHDLAGRLLTAGVRPEAVSRELWDRAPFGYLQVLAGALSRARLERDAAGGRGLVWTTIARSDREARDVPYDQLEGVIDQLRRTDEAEVAVVLKENDRGEWYVSTRAKGAVDVGRACVELGGGGHRTAAAFTMGGEPAWIIDRLRAALREPGPDGE
;
A
#
# COMPACT_ATOMS: atom_id res chain seq x y z
N VAL A 1 52.17 5.67 -22.76
CA VAL A 1 52.19 5.08 -24.09
C VAL A 1 50.74 4.77 -24.47
N ASN A 2 50.22 5.67 -25.24
CA ASN A 2 49.18 5.58 -26.29
C ASN A 2 47.92 4.72 -26.04
N GLY A 3 46.77 5.45 -26.11
CA GLY A 3 45.46 4.96 -26.41
C GLY A 3 45.30 4.41 -27.82
N PRO A 4 44.09 4.09 -28.27
CA PRO A 4 43.44 5.04 -29.19
C PRO A 4 41.96 5.37 -28.93
N GLU A 5 41.68 6.60 -29.40
CA GLU A 5 40.38 7.19 -29.67
C GLU A 5 39.56 6.40 -30.70
N TRP A 6 38.23 6.45 -30.57
CA TRP A 6 37.32 6.29 -31.69
C TRP A 6 36.36 7.48 -31.76
N ARG A 7 36.47 8.15 -32.88
CA ARG A 7 35.66 9.30 -33.31
C ARG A 7 34.31 8.84 -33.86
N ALA A 8 33.35 9.72 -33.71
CA ALA A 8 32.07 9.74 -34.38
C ALA A 8 32.22 10.15 -35.88
N GLU A 9 31.31 9.63 -36.71
CA GLU A 9 30.77 10.16 -37.99
C GLU A 9 29.78 9.08 -38.46
N GLY A 10 28.57 9.33 -38.98
CA GLY A 10 27.87 10.49 -39.44
C GLY A 10 26.59 10.01 -40.10
N SER A 11 25.60 10.81 -40.00
CA SER A 11 24.50 11.12 -40.90
C SER A 11 23.85 10.04 -41.78
N GLY A 12 22.50 10.00 -41.73
CA GLY A 12 21.67 9.38 -42.76
C GLY A 12 20.18 9.57 -42.49
N ALA A 13 19.67 10.72 -42.91
CA ALA A 13 18.24 11.01 -43.02
C ALA A 13 17.67 10.38 -44.30
N ALA A 14 16.50 9.79 -44.27
CA ALA A 14 15.52 9.69 -45.38
C ALA A 14 14.18 9.20 -44.80
N ARG A 15 13.25 10.04 -44.73
CA ARG A 15 12.07 10.31 -45.60
C ARG A 15 10.89 9.37 -45.39
N ALA A 16 9.84 10.05 -44.98
CA ALA A 16 8.44 9.67 -45.03
C ALA A 16 8.00 9.32 -46.47
N GLU A 17 7.11 8.38 -46.64
CA GLU A 17 6.12 8.39 -47.71
C GLU A 17 4.76 7.90 -47.18
N GLU A 18 3.80 8.82 -47.36
CA GLU A 18 2.35 8.59 -47.31
C GLU A 18 1.93 7.55 -48.36
N CYS A 19 0.93 6.79 -48.04
CA CYS A 19 -0.05 6.37 -49.03
C CYS A 19 -1.44 6.29 -48.40
N ALA A 20 -2.25 7.24 -48.86
CA ALA A 20 -3.67 7.36 -48.58
C ALA A 20 -4.47 6.68 -49.71
N LEU A 21 -5.73 6.35 -49.36
CA LEU A 21 -6.94 6.40 -50.19
C LEU A 21 -7.43 5.14 -50.94
N HIS A 22 -8.69 4.96 -50.71
CA HIS A 22 -9.85 4.46 -51.50
C HIS A 22 -10.42 3.17 -50.90
N GLY A 23 -11.70 3.03 -50.58
CA GLY A 23 -12.87 3.86 -50.82
C GLY A 23 -14.08 2.94 -51.10
N MET A 24 -15.20 3.26 -50.51
CA MET A 24 -16.55 2.94 -50.94
C MET A 24 -16.97 1.44 -51.03
N GLY A 25 -18.03 0.94 -50.57
CA GLY A 25 -19.36 1.50 -50.30
C GLY A 25 -20.35 0.34 -50.17
N GLY A 26 -21.47 0.60 -49.61
CA GLY A 26 -22.69 -0.17 -49.92
C GLY A 26 -23.37 -0.86 -48.79
N HIS A 27 -24.29 -0.17 -48.12
CA HIS A 27 -25.56 -0.67 -47.62
C HIS A 27 -26.47 -0.97 -48.82
N PRO A 28 -27.52 -1.84 -48.72
CA PRO A 28 -28.66 -1.61 -47.83
C PRO A 28 -29.39 -2.88 -47.27
N ALA A 29 -30.01 -2.69 -46.15
CA ALA A 29 -31.43 -2.80 -45.79
C ALA A 29 -32.24 -4.08 -46.04
N SER A 30 -32.99 -4.40 -44.98
CA SER A 30 -34.40 -4.83 -44.92
C SER A 30 -34.73 -6.33 -44.88
N GLY A 31 -35.68 -6.59 -43.98
CA GLY A 31 -36.68 -7.65 -44.04
C GLY A 31 -36.80 -8.42 -42.72
N HIS A 32 -37.61 -7.92 -41.85
CA HIS A 32 -38.96 -8.39 -41.44
C HIS A 32 -39.18 -9.90 -41.35
N ASP A 33 -39.57 -10.26 -40.17
CA ASP A 33 -40.79 -10.93 -39.71
C ASP A 33 -40.73 -12.36 -39.22
N VAL A 34 -41.45 -12.49 -38.14
CA VAL A 34 -42.47 -13.49 -37.75
C VAL A 34 -42.07 -14.53 -36.70
N VAL A 35 -42.64 -14.24 -35.52
CA VAL A 35 -42.98 -15.21 -34.46
C VAL A 35 -44.04 -16.19 -34.96
N PRO A 36 -44.06 -17.41 -34.52
CA PRO A 36 -45.35 -17.90 -33.96
C PRO A 36 -45.24 -18.50 -32.54
N ARG A 37 -46.26 -18.20 -31.82
CA ARG A 37 -46.73 -18.80 -30.56
C ARG A 37 -47.17 -20.25 -30.77
N GLY A 38 -47.11 -20.99 -29.69
CA GLY A 38 -48.01 -22.12 -29.50
C GLY A 38 -47.57 -23.12 -28.47
N ALA A 39 -48.27 -23.06 -27.34
CA ALA A 39 -48.90 -24.09 -26.52
C ALA A 39 -47.97 -25.21 -25.97
N GLY A 40 -47.87 -25.45 -24.68
CA GLY A 40 -48.87 -25.55 -23.63
C GLY A 40 -48.87 -26.98 -23.12
N VAL A 41 -48.80 -27.19 -21.80
CA VAL A 41 -49.46 -28.22 -20.99
C VAL A 41 -48.59 -28.66 -19.81
N ARG A 42 -48.96 -28.14 -18.63
CA ARG A 42 -49.44 -28.82 -17.42
C ARG A 42 -48.56 -29.84 -16.69
N GLY A 43 -48.47 -29.57 -15.41
CA GLY A 43 -48.47 -30.49 -14.28
C GLY A 43 -47.22 -30.43 -13.47
N GLY A 44 -47.21 -30.12 -12.23
CA GLY A 44 -48.06 -30.08 -11.13
C GLY A 44 -47.29 -30.28 -9.87
N SER A 45 -47.34 -29.29 -8.98
CA SER A 45 -47.44 -29.33 -7.51
C SER A 45 -46.37 -30.04 -6.66
N PRO A 46 -46.32 -29.70 -5.35
CA PRO A 46 -45.73 -28.51 -4.75
C PRO A 46 -44.62 -28.91 -3.73
N ALA A 47 -43.72 -27.97 -3.52
CA ALA A 47 -42.74 -28.05 -2.42
C ALA A 47 -43.46 -27.83 -1.09
N GLN A 48 -43.18 -28.67 -0.14
CA GLN A 48 -43.52 -28.48 1.27
C GLN A 48 -42.39 -27.77 2.02
N PRO A 49 -42.71 -26.97 3.04
CA PRO A 49 -41.75 -26.18 3.78
C PRO A 49 -41.04 -27.00 4.84
N VAL A 50 -39.72 -26.81 4.96
CA VAL A 50 -38.94 -27.34 6.09
C VAL A 50 -39.12 -26.42 7.28
N THR A 51 -39.71 -26.97 8.32
CA THR A 51 -39.99 -26.41 9.61
C THR A 51 -38.70 -26.02 10.36
N ALA A 52 -38.74 -24.81 10.92
CA ALA A 52 -37.85 -24.35 11.95
C ALA A 52 -37.97 -25.20 13.21
N LEU A 53 -36.87 -25.64 13.77
CA LEU A 53 -36.83 -26.16 15.15
C LEU A 53 -36.21 -25.10 16.05
N ASN A 54 -37.08 -24.38 16.75
CA ASN A 54 -36.82 -23.72 18.02
C ASN A 54 -36.67 -24.78 19.09
N GLY A 55 -35.57 -24.73 19.86
CA GLY A 55 -35.39 -25.50 21.08
C GLY A 55 -34.84 -24.59 22.16
N ALA A 56 -35.73 -24.17 23.04
CA ALA A 56 -35.50 -23.29 24.16
C ALA A 56 -34.68 -23.97 25.27
N ALA A 57 -34.02 -23.11 26.07
CA ALA A 57 -33.50 -23.37 27.43
C ALA A 57 -34.65 -23.91 28.37
N PRO A 58 -34.45 -24.29 29.61
CA PRO A 58 -33.69 -23.64 30.67
C PRO A 58 -33.07 -24.59 31.71
N ASN A 59 -32.30 -24.06 32.65
CA ASN A 59 -32.30 -24.30 34.11
C ASN A 59 -30.98 -23.78 34.66
N GLY A 60 -30.85 -22.92 35.59
CA GLY A 60 -31.65 -22.58 36.74
C GLY A 60 -31.00 -23.13 38.02
N VAL A 61 -30.76 -22.20 38.97
CA VAL A 61 -30.58 -22.43 40.43
C VAL A 61 -29.17 -22.83 40.88
N ALA A 62 -28.54 -22.26 41.88
CA ALA A 62 -29.06 -21.61 43.08
C ALA A 62 -27.98 -20.76 43.78
N ASN A 63 -28.51 -19.84 44.55
CA ASN A 63 -27.93 -19.05 45.64
C ASN A 63 -27.14 -19.87 46.65
N GLY A 64 -26.04 -19.31 47.17
CA GLY A 64 -25.46 -19.67 48.45
C GLY A 64 -24.86 -18.40 49.07
N ALA A 65 -25.60 -17.88 50.06
CA ALA A 65 -25.22 -16.70 50.83
C ALA A 65 -24.30 -17.05 52.00
N GLY A 66 -23.32 -16.20 52.23
CA GLY A 66 -22.63 -15.70 53.42
C GLY A 66 -22.25 -16.63 54.58
N PRO A 67 -21.60 -16.15 55.61
CA PRO A 67 -21.36 -14.76 56.01
C PRO A 67 -19.95 -14.43 56.58
N ASN A 68 -19.70 -13.12 56.70
CA ASN A 68 -18.94 -12.40 57.72
C ASN A 68 -17.64 -12.95 58.34
N GLY A 69 -16.59 -12.18 58.17
CA GLY A 69 -15.42 -12.16 59.04
C GLY A 69 -14.72 -10.80 58.96
N ALA A 70 -14.82 -10.09 60.07
CA ALA A 70 -14.32 -8.70 60.26
C ALA A 70 -12.81 -8.56 60.13
N ALA A 71 -12.41 -7.34 59.79
CA ALA A 71 -11.05 -6.76 59.87
C ALA A 71 -10.49 -6.87 61.32
N PRO A 72 -9.16 -6.63 61.52
CA PRO A 72 -8.71 -5.27 61.69
C PRO A 72 -7.29 -4.91 61.16
N ASN A 73 -7.17 -3.64 60.83
CA ASN A 73 -6.06 -2.70 60.98
C ASN A 73 -4.60 -3.20 61.04
N GLY A 74 -3.80 -2.67 60.16
CA GLY A 74 -2.35 -2.64 60.30
C GLY A 74 -1.71 -1.69 59.32
N ALA A 75 -1.44 -0.50 59.82
CA ALA A 75 -0.69 0.59 59.27
C ALA A 75 0.53 0.29 58.42
N GLY A 76 0.83 1.18 57.50
CA GLY A 76 2.19 1.52 57.20
C GLY A 76 2.55 1.66 55.72
N ALA A 77 2.40 2.82 55.22
CA ALA A 77 3.39 3.65 54.60
C ALA A 77 4.17 3.14 53.38
N GLY A 78 4.23 3.95 52.40
CA GLY A 78 5.19 3.89 51.35
C GLY A 78 4.57 3.96 49.99
N GLY A 79 3.91 5.09 49.69
CA GLY A 79 3.70 5.50 48.28
C GLY A 79 5.06 5.75 47.69
N ALA A 80 5.57 4.80 46.93
CA ALA A 80 6.63 5.09 45.98
C ALA A 80 5.94 5.87 44.84
N GLU A 81 6.10 7.17 44.84
CA GLU A 81 5.92 7.99 43.67
C GLU A 81 6.87 7.40 42.63
N VAL A 82 6.30 6.72 41.65
CA VAL A 82 7.01 6.39 40.41
C VAL A 82 7.23 7.73 39.73
N ASN A 83 8.44 8.21 39.84
CA ASN A 83 8.91 9.43 39.21
C ASN A 83 9.06 9.11 37.71
N ASP A 84 7.97 9.32 36.97
CA ASP A 84 7.85 9.11 35.52
C ASP A 84 8.47 10.30 34.77
N SER A 85 9.73 10.61 35.12
CA SER A 85 10.55 11.60 34.42
C SER A 85 11.89 10.98 33.98
N GLU A 86 11.84 9.83 33.32
CA GLU A 86 12.89 9.54 32.36
C GLU A 86 12.63 10.38 31.13
N ALA A 87 13.25 11.56 31.09
CA ALA A 87 13.26 12.41 29.93
C ALA A 87 13.77 11.59 28.74
N ARG A 88 12.89 11.30 27.77
CA ARG A 88 13.31 10.76 26.47
C ARG A 88 14.53 11.57 26.02
N PRO A 89 15.58 10.92 25.54
CA PRO A 89 16.77 11.62 25.06
C PRO A 89 16.33 12.65 24.01
N ALA A 90 16.80 13.89 24.19
CA ALA A 90 16.43 14.97 23.30
C ALA A 90 16.83 14.59 21.86
N VAL A 91 15.83 14.47 20.97
CA VAL A 91 16.03 14.21 19.55
C VAL A 91 16.99 15.27 18.99
N PRO A 92 18.07 14.87 18.30
CA PRO A 92 18.98 15.82 17.69
C PRO A 92 18.23 16.84 16.82
N PRO A 93 18.63 18.12 16.78
CA PRO A 93 17.95 19.14 15.98
C PRO A 93 17.77 18.76 14.50
N SER A 94 18.68 17.95 13.95
CA SER A 94 18.63 17.43 12.59
C SER A 94 17.55 16.36 12.34
N LEU A 95 16.94 15.82 13.40
CA LEU A 95 15.88 14.81 13.35
C LEU A 95 14.54 15.35 13.88
N ARG A 96 14.46 16.62 14.26
CA ARG A 96 13.19 17.24 14.66
C ARG A 96 12.35 17.46 13.41
N MET A 97 11.11 16.97 13.43
CA MET A 97 10.13 17.27 12.40
C MET A 97 9.82 18.78 12.43
N ASP A 98 9.89 19.39 11.25
CA ASP A 98 9.73 20.84 11.11
C ASP A 98 8.27 21.21 10.81
N TRP A 99 7.40 20.87 11.76
CA TRP A 99 5.95 21.06 11.65
C TRP A 99 5.57 22.53 11.41
N ASP A 100 6.15 23.44 12.19
CA ASP A 100 5.79 24.86 12.12
C ASP A 100 6.16 25.42 10.74
N ARG A 101 7.34 25.02 10.22
CA ARG A 101 7.77 25.43 8.89
C ARG A 101 6.92 24.84 7.78
N ALA A 102 6.47 23.59 7.91
CA ALA A 102 5.56 22.97 6.96
C ALA A 102 4.22 23.70 6.92
N VAL A 103 3.65 24.02 8.08
CA VAL A 103 2.40 24.79 8.19
C VAL A 103 2.54 26.18 7.58
N GLU A 104 3.59 26.94 7.94
CA GLU A 104 3.85 28.28 7.36
C GLU A 104 3.91 28.23 5.83
N LEU A 105 4.64 27.28 5.25
CA LEU A 105 4.78 27.17 3.80
C LEU A 105 3.46 26.82 3.13
N ILE A 106 2.68 25.93 3.74
CA ILE A 106 1.38 25.54 3.23
C ILE A 106 0.39 26.72 3.33
N GLU A 107 0.33 27.43 4.46
CA GLU A 107 -0.54 28.58 4.62
C GLU A 107 -0.23 29.70 3.62
N ALA A 108 1.04 29.95 3.36
CA ALA A 108 1.48 30.98 2.42
C ALA A 108 1.26 30.64 0.93
N ALA A 109 1.06 29.37 0.60
CA ALA A 109 0.92 28.93 -0.79
C ALA A 109 -0.53 29.04 -1.30
N ASP A 110 -0.72 29.52 -2.52
CA ASP A 110 -2.02 29.49 -3.23
C ASP A 110 -2.21 28.16 -3.96
N GLU A 111 -1.11 27.56 -4.45
CA GLU A 111 -1.09 26.28 -5.16
C GLU A 111 -0.12 25.33 -4.48
N VAL A 112 -0.54 24.08 -4.30
CA VAL A 112 0.27 22.99 -3.73
C VAL A 112 0.27 21.82 -4.68
N CYS A 113 1.47 21.35 -5.05
CA CYS A 113 1.66 20.13 -5.80
C CYS A 113 1.97 18.97 -4.86
N LEU A 114 1.23 17.87 -4.98
CA LEU A 114 1.38 16.67 -4.17
C LEU A 114 1.92 15.54 -5.03
N ALA A 115 2.86 14.77 -4.51
CA ALA A 115 3.36 13.59 -5.20
C ALA A 115 3.60 12.45 -4.21
N CYS A 116 3.24 11.23 -4.59
CA CYS A 116 3.60 10.02 -3.88
C CYS A 116 4.48 9.11 -4.76
N HIS A 117 4.89 7.95 -4.23
CA HIS A 117 5.74 7.03 -4.97
C HIS A 117 5.04 6.39 -6.18
N ILE A 118 5.82 5.92 -7.17
CA ILE A 118 5.33 5.14 -8.31
C ILE A 118 4.66 3.84 -7.84
N ALA A 119 3.63 3.39 -8.59
CA ALA A 119 2.82 2.24 -8.19
C ALA A 119 2.28 2.40 -6.75
N PRO A 120 1.46 3.45 -6.49
CA PRO A 120 1.05 3.81 -5.14
C PRO A 120 0.21 2.70 -4.50
N ASP A 121 0.44 2.49 -3.22
CA ASP A 121 -0.40 1.64 -2.36
C ASP A 121 -1.45 2.47 -1.60
N GLY A 122 -2.08 1.84 -0.60
CA GLY A 122 -3.15 2.48 0.17
C GLY A 122 -2.66 3.65 1.00
N ASP A 123 -1.43 3.60 1.54
CA ASP A 123 -0.88 4.69 2.35
C ASP A 123 -0.44 5.87 1.46
N ALA A 124 0.31 5.60 0.40
CA ALA A 124 0.75 6.63 -0.52
C ALA A 124 -0.41 7.42 -1.13
N LEU A 125 -1.38 6.72 -1.72
CA LEU A 125 -2.49 7.37 -2.41
C LEU A 125 -3.53 7.92 -1.43
N GLY A 126 -3.84 7.18 -0.36
CA GLY A 126 -4.79 7.61 0.66
C GLY A 126 -4.33 8.87 1.38
N SER A 127 -3.07 8.91 1.81
CA SER A 127 -2.43 10.08 2.43
C SER A 127 -2.40 11.28 1.49
N MET A 128 -2.03 11.08 0.23
CA MET A 128 -1.98 12.16 -0.76
C MET A 128 -3.35 12.76 -1.05
N LEU A 129 -4.36 11.93 -1.25
CA LEU A 129 -5.71 12.41 -1.55
C LEU A 129 -6.40 13.02 -0.32
N ALA A 130 -6.17 12.50 0.88
CA ALA A 130 -6.66 13.11 2.11
C ALA A 130 -6.09 14.51 2.32
N LEU A 131 -4.78 14.69 2.11
CA LEU A 131 -4.16 16.00 2.20
C LEU A 131 -4.66 16.95 1.10
N ALA A 132 -4.84 16.46 -0.14
CA ALA A 132 -5.39 17.28 -1.22
C ALA A 132 -6.77 17.84 -0.89
N GLN A 133 -7.65 17.02 -0.32
CA GLN A 133 -8.99 17.43 0.11
C GLN A 133 -8.92 18.47 1.25
N ALA A 134 -8.06 18.23 2.24
CA ALA A 134 -7.88 19.18 3.35
C ALA A 134 -7.37 20.54 2.86
N LEU A 135 -6.40 20.56 1.95
CA LEU A 135 -5.88 21.78 1.36
C LEU A 135 -6.92 22.48 0.47
N HIS A 136 -7.73 21.72 -0.25
CA HIS A 136 -8.85 22.26 -1.02
C HIS A 136 -9.90 22.93 -0.12
N ALA A 137 -10.22 22.32 1.03
CA ALA A 137 -11.11 22.92 2.02
C ALA A 137 -10.58 24.25 2.58
N MET A 138 -9.25 24.46 2.58
CA MET A 138 -8.60 25.75 2.89
C MET A 138 -8.64 26.74 1.71
N GLY A 139 -9.25 26.39 0.58
CA GLY A 139 -9.33 27.22 -0.63
C GLY A 139 -8.07 27.19 -1.49
N LYS A 140 -7.16 26.22 -1.29
CA LYS A 140 -5.93 26.11 -2.07
C LYS A 140 -6.16 25.33 -3.35
N ARG A 141 -5.42 25.66 -4.39
CA ARG A 141 -5.38 24.87 -5.62
C ARG A 141 -4.44 23.68 -5.43
N CYS A 142 -4.96 22.47 -5.60
CA CYS A 142 -4.20 21.24 -5.43
C CYS A 142 -4.05 20.49 -6.75
N LEU A 143 -2.83 20.02 -7.03
CA LEU A 143 -2.51 19.09 -8.09
C LEU A 143 -1.82 17.89 -7.46
N ALA A 144 -2.42 16.71 -7.58
CA ALA A 144 -1.86 15.47 -7.04
C ALA A 144 -1.44 14.54 -8.18
N SER A 145 -0.30 13.86 -8.07
CA SER A 145 0.18 12.96 -9.10
C SER A 145 1.16 11.91 -8.55
N PHE A 146 1.43 10.89 -9.36
CA PHE A 146 2.50 9.91 -9.15
C PHE A 146 3.10 9.55 -10.50
N GLY A 147 4.35 9.05 -10.51
CA GLY A 147 5.07 8.74 -11.75
C GLY A 147 4.45 7.59 -12.54
N GLU A 148 4.87 7.45 -13.80
CA GLU A 148 4.38 6.40 -14.69
C GLU A 148 4.75 4.98 -14.22
N PRO A 149 3.88 3.99 -14.51
CA PRO A 149 2.62 4.11 -15.25
C PRO A 149 1.54 4.82 -14.41
N PHE A 150 0.95 5.91 -14.96
CA PHE A 150 -0.08 6.68 -14.27
C PHE A 150 -1.43 5.97 -14.38
N ALA A 151 -1.62 5.00 -13.51
CA ALA A 151 -2.86 4.23 -13.41
C ALA A 151 -3.17 3.96 -11.93
N VAL A 152 -4.33 4.42 -11.48
CA VAL A 152 -4.79 4.13 -10.12
C VAL A 152 -5.08 2.64 -9.98
N PRO A 153 -4.42 1.93 -9.04
CA PRO A 153 -4.70 0.52 -8.78
C PRO A 153 -6.19 0.27 -8.56
N ALA A 154 -6.70 -0.84 -9.12
CA ALA A 154 -8.14 -1.12 -9.09
C ALA A 154 -8.72 -1.12 -7.66
N ILE A 155 -7.96 -1.62 -6.69
CA ILE A 155 -8.33 -1.69 -5.27
C ILE A 155 -8.38 -0.32 -4.58
N LEU A 156 -7.82 0.73 -5.20
CA LEU A 156 -7.77 2.10 -4.64
C LEU A 156 -8.71 3.08 -5.33
N ARG A 157 -9.45 2.64 -6.37
CA ARG A 157 -10.38 3.52 -7.11
C ARG A 157 -11.57 4.00 -6.30
N PHE A 158 -11.82 3.41 -5.14
CA PHE A 158 -12.87 3.83 -4.22
C PHE A 158 -12.48 5.04 -3.37
N LEU A 159 -11.20 5.41 -3.31
CA LEU A 159 -10.73 6.55 -2.54
C LEU A 159 -11.32 7.85 -3.09
N PRO A 160 -11.87 8.72 -2.24
CA PRO A 160 -12.32 10.05 -2.64
C PRO A 160 -11.14 10.97 -2.97
N GLY A 161 -11.40 12.09 -3.66
CA GLY A 161 -10.37 13.07 -4.02
C GLY A 161 -9.61 12.76 -5.31
N GLN A 162 -10.05 11.77 -6.12
CA GLN A 162 -9.37 11.44 -7.38
C GLN A 162 -9.47 12.54 -8.44
N GLU A 163 -10.38 13.49 -8.28
CA GLU A 163 -10.48 14.70 -9.11
C GLU A 163 -9.25 15.61 -9.02
N PHE A 164 -8.45 15.49 -7.97
CA PHE A 164 -7.17 16.20 -7.84
C PHE A 164 -6.03 15.55 -8.64
N LEU A 165 -6.22 14.29 -9.07
CA LEU A 165 -5.21 13.56 -9.82
C LEU A 165 -5.04 14.12 -11.22
N VAL A 166 -3.81 14.43 -11.56
CA VAL A 166 -3.40 14.87 -12.90
C VAL A 166 -2.26 14.02 -13.41
N GLU A 167 -2.20 13.80 -14.73
CA GLU A 167 -1.07 13.12 -15.34
C GLU A 167 0.26 13.82 -14.99
N PRO A 168 1.36 13.08 -14.79
CA PRO A 168 2.66 13.65 -14.45
C PRO A 168 3.11 14.79 -15.38
N ALA A 169 2.78 14.69 -16.65
CA ALA A 169 3.12 15.72 -17.65
C ALA A 169 2.38 17.06 -17.42
N ARG A 170 1.29 17.06 -16.65
CA ARG A 170 0.54 18.27 -16.30
C ARG A 170 1.03 18.94 -15.01
N MET A 171 1.93 18.30 -14.29
CA MET A 171 2.55 18.88 -13.09
C MET A 171 3.51 19.99 -13.50
N PRO A 172 3.56 21.12 -12.76
CA PRO A 172 4.57 22.15 -12.97
C PRO A 172 5.98 21.58 -12.93
N ALA A 173 6.83 21.94 -13.89
CA ALA A 173 8.22 21.47 -13.93
C ALA A 173 9.08 21.99 -12.76
N ALA A 174 8.69 23.10 -12.14
CA ALA A 174 9.31 23.71 -10.97
C ALA A 174 8.18 24.31 -10.08
N PRO A 175 7.46 23.53 -9.30
CA PRO A 175 6.39 24.00 -8.45
C PRO A 175 6.93 24.93 -7.35
N ALA A 176 6.19 25.97 -6.96
CA ALA A 176 6.57 26.85 -5.86
C ALA A 176 6.60 26.08 -4.53
N LEU A 177 5.61 25.22 -4.32
CA LEU A 177 5.54 24.27 -3.19
C LEU A 177 5.17 22.89 -3.69
N MET A 178 5.97 21.90 -3.31
CA MET A 178 5.67 20.49 -3.53
C MET A 178 5.75 19.72 -2.21
N ILE A 179 4.81 18.80 -2.01
CA ILE A 179 4.81 17.89 -0.88
C ILE A 179 4.96 16.47 -1.42
N SER A 180 6.02 15.80 -1.02
CA SER A 180 6.25 14.38 -1.30
C SER A 180 5.70 13.55 -0.16
N LEU A 181 4.88 12.57 -0.47
CA LEU A 181 4.25 11.68 0.52
C LEU A 181 4.68 10.25 0.28
N ASP A 182 5.02 9.57 1.36
CA ASP A 182 5.29 8.14 1.39
C ASP A 182 6.38 7.70 0.39
N ALA A 183 7.47 8.44 0.37
CA ALA A 183 8.58 8.16 -0.53
C ALA A 183 9.91 8.24 0.22
N ALA A 184 10.59 7.12 0.37
CA ALA A 184 11.88 7.02 1.05
C ALA A 184 13.01 7.80 0.36
N GLY A 185 12.83 8.21 -0.89
CA GLY A 185 13.80 8.97 -1.67
C GLY A 185 13.20 9.57 -2.93
N GLN A 186 13.81 10.64 -3.41
CA GLN A 186 13.33 11.39 -4.57
C GLN A 186 13.16 10.53 -5.84
N SER A 187 13.98 9.50 -6.04
CA SER A 187 13.87 8.58 -7.17
C SER A 187 12.56 7.77 -7.16
N ARG A 188 11.95 7.56 -5.98
CA ARG A 188 10.67 6.88 -5.84
C ARG A 188 9.50 7.66 -6.45
N LEU A 189 9.67 8.95 -6.70
CA LEU A 189 8.68 9.78 -7.38
C LEU A 189 8.66 9.57 -8.92
N GLY A 190 9.54 8.73 -9.46
CA GLY A 190 9.60 8.42 -10.90
C GLY A 190 9.82 9.67 -11.74
N SER A 191 9.00 9.90 -12.77
CA SER A 191 9.09 11.07 -13.65
C SER A 191 8.92 12.42 -12.94
N LEU A 192 8.30 12.44 -11.75
CA LEU A 192 8.14 13.65 -10.93
C LEU A 192 9.40 14.01 -10.12
N ALA A 193 10.41 13.13 -10.07
CA ALA A 193 11.66 13.40 -9.35
C ALA A 193 12.34 14.69 -9.80
N GLY A 194 12.30 14.98 -11.12
CA GLY A 194 12.86 16.22 -11.67
C GLY A 194 12.11 17.48 -11.22
N ALA A 195 10.79 17.43 -11.10
CA ALA A 195 9.97 18.52 -10.60
C ALA A 195 10.22 18.75 -9.09
N ALA A 196 10.29 17.67 -8.32
CA ALA A 196 10.63 17.74 -6.89
C ALA A 196 12.00 18.39 -6.63
N GLY A 197 13.02 18.03 -7.44
CA GLY A 197 14.35 18.62 -7.32
C GLY A 197 14.45 20.09 -7.72
N ARG A 198 13.45 20.61 -8.44
CA ARG A 198 13.37 22.02 -8.86
C ARG A 198 12.28 22.80 -8.13
N ALA A 199 11.57 22.18 -7.19
CA ALA A 199 10.56 22.86 -6.39
C ALA A 199 11.19 24.02 -5.59
N GLY A 200 10.50 25.15 -5.51
CA GLY A 200 10.92 26.27 -4.66
C GLY A 200 11.02 25.88 -3.20
N ASN A 201 10.06 25.08 -2.74
CA ASN A 201 10.07 24.40 -1.44
C ASN A 201 9.59 22.96 -1.64
N LEU A 202 10.29 22.01 -1.01
CA LEU A 202 9.91 20.61 -0.99
C LEU A 202 9.74 20.15 0.46
N ILE A 203 8.51 19.79 0.82
CA ILE A 203 8.16 19.15 2.08
C ILE A 203 8.14 17.64 1.82
N VAL A 204 8.72 16.84 2.71
CA VAL A 204 8.68 15.38 2.67
C VAL A 204 7.94 14.87 3.89
N VAL A 205 6.87 14.11 3.68
CA VAL A 205 6.09 13.44 4.72
C VAL A 205 6.22 11.95 4.50
N ASP A 206 6.89 11.24 5.40
CA ASP A 206 7.27 9.85 5.18
C ASP A 206 7.52 9.10 6.50
N HIS A 207 7.30 7.79 6.51
CA HIS A 207 7.57 6.93 7.66
C HIS A 207 8.62 5.85 7.39
N HIS A 208 9.22 5.83 6.23
CA HIS A 208 10.22 4.82 5.90
C HIS A 208 11.51 5.02 6.68
N ALA A 209 11.99 3.99 7.39
CA ALA A 209 13.30 3.99 8.04
C ALA A 209 14.46 4.15 7.06
N SER A 210 14.25 3.82 5.79
CA SER A 210 15.22 3.98 4.70
C SER A 210 15.19 5.36 4.03
N ASN A 211 14.45 6.34 4.59
CA ASN A 211 14.40 7.68 4.02
C ASN A 211 15.78 8.32 3.99
N VAL A 212 16.19 8.79 2.82
CA VAL A 212 17.54 9.36 2.59
C VAL A 212 17.66 10.84 2.99
N GLY A 213 16.63 11.43 3.58
CA GLY A 213 16.66 12.80 4.08
C GLY A 213 16.63 13.87 2.97
N PHE A 214 15.93 13.60 1.86
CA PHE A 214 15.75 14.59 0.79
C PHE A 214 14.69 15.65 1.16
N GLY A 215 14.63 16.75 0.39
CA GLY A 215 13.73 17.87 0.66
C GLY A 215 14.26 18.86 1.70
N GLY A 216 13.69 20.07 1.68
CA GLY A 216 14.08 21.17 2.56
C GLY A 216 13.39 21.16 3.93
N VAL A 217 12.16 20.63 3.98
CA VAL A 217 11.35 20.48 5.20
C VAL A 217 10.96 19.01 5.33
N ARG A 218 11.15 18.44 6.51
CA ARG A 218 11.02 16.98 6.70
C ARG A 218 10.10 16.65 7.86
N LEU A 219 9.04 15.95 7.57
CA LEU A 219 8.13 15.34 8.52
C LEU A 219 8.31 13.82 8.35
N VAL A 220 9.42 13.30 8.88
CA VAL A 220 9.81 11.88 8.71
C VAL A 220 9.90 11.25 10.08
N ASP A 221 9.08 10.22 10.30
CA ASP A 221 9.03 9.46 11.54
C ASP A 221 8.99 7.96 11.27
N PRO A 222 10.12 7.25 11.39
CA PRO A 222 10.18 5.80 11.19
C PRO A 222 9.38 4.96 12.21
N ASP A 223 8.98 5.55 13.33
CA ASP A 223 8.15 4.89 14.34
C ASP A 223 6.65 5.03 14.03
N ALA A 224 6.27 5.91 13.11
CA ALA A 224 4.88 6.03 12.68
C ALA A 224 4.44 4.79 11.92
N ALA A 225 3.23 4.32 12.20
CA ALA A 225 2.68 3.11 11.58
C ALA A 225 2.39 3.25 10.08
N ALA A 226 2.22 4.48 9.59
CA ALA A 226 1.90 4.84 8.22
C ALA A 226 2.17 6.34 8.01
N THR A 227 2.41 6.77 6.78
CA THR A 227 2.44 8.20 6.41
C THR A 227 1.11 8.89 6.73
N ALA A 228 0.00 8.16 6.68
CA ALA A 228 -1.33 8.65 7.06
C ALA A 228 -1.38 9.21 8.50
N VAL A 229 -0.58 8.69 9.43
CA VAL A 229 -0.48 9.21 10.81
C VAL A 229 0.09 10.63 10.81
N LEU A 230 1.14 10.86 10.02
CA LEU A 230 1.79 12.17 9.90
C LEU A 230 0.92 13.16 9.14
N VAL A 231 0.20 12.69 8.14
CA VAL A 231 -0.74 13.52 7.38
C VAL A 231 -1.92 13.95 8.24
N GLU A 232 -2.47 13.07 9.10
CA GLU A 232 -3.53 13.47 10.06
C GLU A 232 -3.03 14.56 11.00
N GLU A 233 -1.83 14.41 11.55
CA GLU A 233 -1.24 15.45 12.42
C GLU A 233 -1.02 16.77 11.68
N LEU A 234 -0.58 16.71 10.40
CA LEU A 234 -0.44 17.92 9.58
C LEU A 234 -1.79 18.59 9.34
N ILE A 235 -2.83 17.85 8.97
CA ILE A 235 -4.20 18.34 8.76
C ILE A 235 -4.72 18.98 10.05
N ARG A 236 -4.50 18.35 11.20
CA ARG A 236 -4.88 18.86 12.51
C ARG A 236 -4.19 20.19 12.85
N ARG A 237 -2.89 20.32 12.52
CA ARG A 237 -2.12 21.57 12.72
C ARG A 237 -2.58 22.68 11.79
N LEU A 238 -3.03 22.34 10.58
CA LEU A 238 -3.64 23.29 9.65
C LEU A 238 -5.06 23.71 10.07
N GLY A 239 -5.61 23.14 11.15
CA GLY A 239 -6.92 23.49 11.67
C GLY A 239 -8.09 23.00 10.81
N VAL A 240 -7.86 22.04 9.92
CA VAL A 240 -8.90 21.46 9.06
C VAL A 240 -9.60 20.32 9.80
N PRO A 241 -10.92 20.36 9.96
CA PRO A 241 -11.66 19.26 10.57
C PRO A 241 -11.65 18.01 9.67
N LEU A 242 -11.58 16.84 10.29
CA LEU A 242 -11.75 15.59 9.55
C LEU A 242 -13.21 15.42 9.12
N ASP A 243 -13.45 15.38 7.82
CA ASP A 243 -14.71 14.90 7.24
C ASP A 243 -14.59 13.45 6.81
N GLY A 244 -15.70 12.87 6.30
CA GLY A 244 -15.74 11.45 5.91
C GLY A 244 -14.79 11.10 4.78
N ASP A 245 -14.55 12.02 3.85
CA ASP A 245 -13.73 11.78 2.66
C ASP A 245 -12.23 11.84 3.00
N ILE A 246 -11.80 12.85 3.76
CA ILE A 246 -10.45 12.94 4.31
C ILE A 246 -10.15 11.71 5.17
N ALA A 247 -11.07 11.40 6.09
CA ALA A 247 -10.93 10.27 7.00
C ALA A 247 -10.86 8.92 6.27
N GLN A 248 -11.59 8.74 5.16
CA GLN A 248 -11.54 7.50 4.37
C GLN A 248 -10.17 7.29 3.72
N GLY A 249 -9.54 8.34 3.19
CA GLY A 249 -8.17 8.28 2.65
C GLY A 249 -7.16 7.88 3.73
N LEU A 250 -7.19 8.57 4.88
CA LEU A 250 -6.30 8.27 6.02
C LEU A 250 -6.51 6.86 6.58
N TYR A 251 -7.77 6.40 6.68
CA TYR A 251 -8.08 5.07 7.17
C TYR A 251 -7.58 3.97 6.21
N ALA A 252 -7.70 4.20 4.90
CA ALA A 252 -7.19 3.26 3.91
C ALA A 252 -5.65 3.11 4.02
N GLY A 253 -4.93 4.23 4.20
CA GLY A 253 -3.49 4.22 4.45
C GLY A 253 -3.12 3.47 5.73
N LEU A 254 -3.74 3.86 6.83
CA LEU A 254 -3.50 3.25 8.14
C LEU A 254 -3.78 1.73 8.12
N ALA A 255 -4.90 1.31 7.51
CA ALA A 255 -5.28 -0.09 7.41
C ALA A 255 -4.35 -0.88 6.48
N SER A 256 -3.86 -0.26 5.40
CA SER A 256 -2.90 -0.86 4.46
C SER A 256 -1.59 -1.21 5.18
N ASP A 257 -0.96 -0.25 5.82
CA ASP A 257 0.38 -0.38 6.40
C ASP A 257 0.42 -1.12 7.74
N THR A 258 -0.68 -1.14 8.46
CA THR A 258 -0.83 -1.99 9.64
C THR A 258 -1.24 -3.43 9.30
N GLY A 259 -1.41 -3.75 8.02
CA GLY A 259 -1.94 -5.04 7.56
C GLY A 259 -3.30 -5.33 8.16
N SER A 260 -4.20 -4.34 8.18
CA SER A 260 -5.50 -4.40 8.87
C SER A 260 -5.33 -4.61 10.38
N PHE A 261 -4.48 -3.78 11.00
CA PHE A 261 -4.21 -3.75 12.44
C PHE A 261 -3.60 -5.04 13.00
N LYS A 262 -2.86 -5.80 12.19
CA LYS A 262 -2.23 -7.08 12.58
C LYS A 262 -0.72 -6.97 12.81
N TYR A 263 -0.09 -5.91 12.33
CA TYR A 263 1.37 -5.78 12.40
C TYR A 263 1.82 -5.12 13.70
N PRO A 264 3.09 -5.33 14.11
CA PRO A 264 3.63 -4.80 15.37
C PRO A 264 3.61 -3.27 15.49
N CYS A 265 3.56 -2.54 14.37
CA CYS A 265 3.38 -1.10 14.35
C CYS A 265 1.98 -0.63 14.79
N THR A 266 1.04 -1.55 15.03
CA THR A 266 -0.30 -1.24 15.56
C THR A 266 -0.21 -1.00 17.06
N THR A 267 -0.09 0.25 17.45
CA THR A 267 -0.03 0.69 18.85
C THR A 267 -1.42 1.17 19.35
N PRO A 268 -1.60 1.45 20.66
CA PRO A 268 -2.81 2.09 21.16
C PRO A 268 -3.14 3.39 20.43
N GLU A 269 -2.15 4.23 20.12
CA GLU A 269 -2.33 5.50 19.40
C GLU A 269 -2.85 5.30 17.97
N VAL A 270 -2.45 4.21 17.31
CA VAL A 270 -3.00 3.81 16.01
C VAL A 270 -4.49 3.47 16.12
N HIS A 271 -4.90 2.76 17.17
CA HIS A 271 -6.32 2.48 17.42
C HIS A 271 -7.09 3.74 17.80
N ASP A 272 -6.50 4.67 18.55
CA ASP A 272 -7.11 5.94 18.88
C ASP A 272 -7.32 6.78 17.61
N LEU A 273 -6.35 6.82 16.71
CA LEU A 273 -6.51 7.44 15.39
C LEU A 273 -7.62 6.77 14.60
N ALA A 274 -7.62 5.45 14.48
CA ALA A 274 -8.69 4.71 13.81
C ALA A 274 -10.06 5.06 14.40
N GLY A 275 -10.20 5.15 15.73
CA GLY A 275 -11.43 5.57 16.42
C GLY A 275 -11.89 6.97 16.02
N ARG A 276 -10.96 7.94 15.87
CA ARG A 276 -11.29 9.30 15.39
C ARG A 276 -11.77 9.27 13.93
N LEU A 277 -11.12 8.47 13.07
CA LEU A 277 -11.51 8.33 11.66
C LEU A 277 -12.90 7.70 11.53
N LEU A 278 -13.22 6.69 12.36
CA LEU A 278 -14.56 6.12 12.40
C LEU A 278 -15.60 7.15 12.85
N THR A 279 -15.26 7.98 13.83
CA THR A 279 -16.14 9.06 14.32
C THR A 279 -16.41 10.08 13.22
N ALA A 280 -15.44 10.32 12.33
CA ALA A 280 -15.59 11.19 11.16
C ALA A 280 -16.43 10.56 10.03
N GLY A 281 -16.85 9.29 10.15
CA GLY A 281 -17.81 8.66 9.26
C GLY A 281 -17.25 7.50 8.41
N VAL A 282 -16.01 7.09 8.62
CA VAL A 282 -15.46 5.92 7.92
C VAL A 282 -16.24 4.66 8.28
N ARG A 283 -16.52 3.86 7.27
CA ARG A 283 -17.12 2.53 7.43
C ARG A 283 -16.08 1.45 7.14
N PRO A 284 -15.52 0.80 8.19
CA PRO A 284 -14.44 -0.18 8.02
C PRO A 284 -14.78 -1.32 7.07
N GLU A 285 -16.03 -1.79 7.11
CA GLU A 285 -16.48 -2.88 6.26
C GLU A 285 -16.51 -2.49 4.76
N ALA A 286 -16.73 -1.21 4.46
CA ALA A 286 -16.68 -0.71 3.09
C ALA A 286 -15.24 -0.63 2.59
N VAL A 287 -14.34 -0.07 3.41
CA VAL A 287 -12.90 0.03 3.07
C VAL A 287 -12.27 -1.35 2.97
N SER A 288 -12.52 -2.25 3.93
CA SER A 288 -12.00 -3.62 3.90
C SER A 288 -12.46 -4.39 2.67
N ARG A 289 -13.72 -4.22 2.27
CA ARG A 289 -14.24 -4.87 1.06
C ARG A 289 -13.48 -4.45 -0.19
N GLU A 290 -13.20 -3.16 -0.35
CA GLU A 290 -12.47 -2.67 -1.52
C GLU A 290 -10.99 -3.08 -1.51
N LEU A 291 -10.34 -3.05 -0.36
CA LEU A 291 -8.91 -3.36 -0.25
C LEU A 291 -8.63 -4.87 -0.32
N TRP A 292 -9.46 -5.73 0.28
CA TRP A 292 -9.11 -7.13 0.48
C TRP A 292 -10.17 -8.16 0.09
N ASP A 293 -11.47 -7.80 0.08
CA ASP A 293 -12.55 -8.77 -0.05
C ASP A 293 -13.17 -8.77 -1.46
N ARG A 294 -12.50 -8.14 -2.43
CA ARG A 294 -12.88 -8.13 -3.85
C ARG A 294 -11.75 -8.62 -4.72
N ALA A 295 -12.04 -9.64 -5.51
CA ALA A 295 -11.14 -10.11 -6.54
C ALA A 295 -11.95 -10.72 -7.70
N PRO A 296 -11.50 -10.59 -8.96
CA PRO A 296 -12.12 -11.31 -10.06
C PRO A 296 -11.95 -12.82 -9.87
N PHE A 297 -12.87 -13.61 -10.39
CA PHE A 297 -12.78 -15.07 -10.28
C PHE A 297 -11.49 -15.61 -10.88
N GLY A 298 -10.98 -14.99 -11.96
CA GLY A 298 -9.69 -15.33 -12.55
C GLY A 298 -8.52 -15.24 -11.58
N TYR A 299 -8.55 -14.25 -10.66
CA TYR A 299 -7.53 -14.14 -9.61
C TYR A 299 -7.51 -15.38 -8.70
N LEU A 300 -8.67 -15.91 -8.31
CA LEU A 300 -8.74 -17.13 -7.48
C LEU A 300 -8.12 -18.33 -8.21
N GLN A 301 -8.27 -18.39 -9.53
CA GLN A 301 -7.65 -19.44 -10.33
C GLN A 301 -6.13 -19.27 -10.47
N VAL A 302 -5.64 -18.02 -10.61
CA VAL A 302 -4.20 -17.72 -10.59
C VAL A 302 -3.62 -18.06 -9.22
N LEU A 303 -4.29 -17.65 -8.14
CA LEU A 303 -3.91 -17.98 -6.77
C LEU A 303 -3.81 -19.48 -6.54
N ALA A 304 -4.83 -20.25 -6.95
CA ALA A 304 -4.81 -21.71 -6.82
C ALA A 304 -3.61 -22.33 -7.57
N GLY A 305 -3.32 -21.85 -8.79
CA GLY A 305 -2.16 -22.27 -9.58
C GLY A 305 -0.84 -21.92 -8.91
N ALA A 306 -0.72 -20.71 -8.36
CA ALA A 306 0.47 -20.28 -7.63
C ALA A 306 0.69 -21.11 -6.36
N LEU A 307 -0.36 -21.33 -5.56
CA LEU A 307 -0.27 -22.14 -4.33
C LEU A 307 0.07 -23.60 -4.62
N SER A 308 -0.44 -24.18 -5.72
CA SER A 308 -0.11 -25.57 -6.10
C SER A 308 1.36 -25.75 -6.49
N ARG A 309 2.04 -24.69 -6.94
CA ARG A 309 3.47 -24.67 -7.30
C ARG A 309 4.37 -24.21 -6.14
N ALA A 310 3.79 -23.80 -5.01
CA ALA A 310 4.55 -23.29 -3.89
C ALA A 310 5.57 -24.31 -3.39
N ARG A 311 6.75 -23.84 -3.03
CA ARG A 311 7.86 -24.66 -2.50
C ARG A 311 8.22 -24.18 -1.11
N LEU A 312 8.29 -25.10 -0.17
CA LEU A 312 8.71 -24.86 1.20
C LEU A 312 10.14 -25.37 1.40
N GLU A 313 11.02 -24.54 1.89
CA GLU A 313 12.41 -24.83 2.21
C GLU A 313 12.67 -24.52 3.68
N ARG A 314 12.58 -25.53 4.52
CA ARG A 314 12.63 -25.40 5.98
C ARG A 314 13.99 -24.92 6.49
N ASP A 315 15.07 -25.29 5.80
CA ASP A 315 16.44 -24.97 6.18
C ASP A 315 16.95 -23.62 5.63
N ALA A 316 16.15 -22.95 4.78
CA ALA A 316 16.48 -21.64 4.24
C ALA A 316 16.32 -20.53 5.30
N ALA A 317 16.80 -19.31 4.98
CA ALA A 317 16.72 -18.13 5.86
C ALA A 317 17.30 -18.41 7.28
N GLY A 318 18.48 -19.06 7.33
CA GLY A 318 19.13 -19.41 8.60
C GLY A 318 18.39 -20.48 9.42
N GLY A 319 17.66 -21.40 8.75
CA GLY A 319 16.87 -22.45 9.40
C GLY A 319 15.49 -22.00 9.86
N ARG A 320 15.06 -20.77 9.47
CA ARG A 320 13.77 -20.20 9.85
C ARG A 320 12.66 -20.48 8.82
N GLY A 321 13.02 -21.06 7.67
CA GLY A 321 12.10 -21.43 6.61
C GLY A 321 11.82 -20.31 5.59
N LEU A 322 11.75 -20.71 4.34
CA LEU A 322 11.38 -19.90 3.19
C LEU A 322 10.27 -20.62 2.41
N VAL A 323 9.19 -19.94 2.11
CA VAL A 323 8.18 -20.42 1.17
C VAL A 323 8.11 -19.49 -0.04
N TRP A 324 8.10 -20.06 -1.25
CA TRP A 324 8.07 -19.25 -2.45
C TRP A 324 7.25 -19.88 -3.57
N THR A 325 6.74 -19.02 -4.46
CA THR A 325 6.03 -19.43 -5.67
C THR A 325 6.28 -18.48 -6.81
N THR A 326 5.85 -18.86 -8.01
CA THR A 326 5.91 -18.05 -9.22
C THR A 326 4.52 -17.83 -9.80
N ILE A 327 4.33 -16.68 -10.45
CA ILE A 327 3.20 -16.36 -11.30
C ILE A 327 3.78 -15.90 -12.63
N ALA A 328 3.75 -16.78 -13.61
CA ALA A 328 4.18 -16.44 -14.96
C ALA A 328 3.17 -15.49 -15.62
N ARG A 329 3.63 -14.69 -16.57
CA ARG A 329 2.77 -13.81 -17.36
C ARG A 329 1.62 -14.59 -18.01
N SER A 330 1.90 -15.79 -18.55
CA SER A 330 0.88 -16.67 -19.13
C SER A 330 -0.20 -17.12 -18.13
N ASP A 331 0.11 -17.25 -16.84
CA ASP A 331 -0.88 -17.62 -15.82
C ASP A 331 -1.99 -16.57 -15.67
N ARG A 332 -1.62 -15.28 -15.69
CA ARG A 332 -2.56 -14.17 -15.55
C ARG A 332 -3.29 -13.86 -16.85
N GLU A 333 -2.58 -13.88 -17.99
CA GLU A 333 -3.16 -13.62 -19.31
C GLU A 333 -4.23 -14.66 -19.68
N ALA A 334 -3.99 -15.94 -19.39
CA ALA A 334 -4.97 -17.00 -19.64
C ALA A 334 -6.28 -16.85 -18.86
N ARG A 335 -6.33 -15.96 -17.88
CA ARG A 335 -7.47 -15.73 -16.97
C ARG A 335 -7.92 -14.26 -16.92
N ASP A 336 -7.38 -13.45 -17.82
CA ASP A 336 -7.67 -12.02 -17.94
C ASP A 336 -7.51 -11.28 -16.58
N VAL A 337 -6.41 -11.57 -15.87
CA VAL A 337 -6.09 -10.93 -14.58
C VAL A 337 -5.04 -9.85 -14.79
N PRO A 338 -5.36 -8.58 -14.52
CA PRO A 338 -4.39 -7.50 -14.54
C PRO A 338 -3.25 -7.71 -13.55
N TYR A 339 -2.07 -7.20 -13.88
CA TYR A 339 -0.86 -7.39 -13.07
C TYR A 339 -0.97 -6.81 -11.65
N ASP A 340 -1.59 -5.66 -11.51
CA ASP A 340 -1.83 -4.96 -10.24
C ASP A 340 -2.75 -5.72 -9.27
N GLN A 341 -3.51 -6.69 -9.76
CA GLN A 341 -4.38 -7.53 -8.93
C GLN A 341 -3.68 -8.74 -8.30
N LEU A 342 -2.38 -8.94 -8.56
CA LEU A 342 -1.63 -10.07 -8.03
C LEU A 342 -1.02 -9.84 -6.63
N GLU A 343 -1.19 -8.66 -6.04
CA GLU A 343 -0.53 -8.30 -4.78
C GLU A 343 -0.93 -9.20 -3.60
N GLY A 344 -2.20 -9.58 -3.48
CA GLY A 344 -2.69 -10.40 -2.36
C GLY A 344 -2.18 -11.85 -2.31
N VAL A 345 -1.48 -12.34 -3.34
CA VAL A 345 -0.98 -13.73 -3.35
C VAL A 345 0.06 -13.98 -2.27
N ILE A 346 0.91 -13.00 -1.98
CA ILE A 346 1.97 -13.12 -0.98
C ILE A 346 1.41 -13.25 0.44
N ASP A 347 0.26 -12.63 0.72
CA ASP A 347 -0.37 -12.72 2.04
C ASP A 347 -0.90 -14.11 2.35
N GLN A 348 -1.27 -14.87 1.31
CA GLN A 348 -1.64 -16.27 1.49
C GLN A 348 -0.41 -17.15 1.78
N LEU A 349 0.71 -16.92 1.06
CA LEU A 349 1.96 -17.64 1.31
C LEU A 349 2.53 -17.35 2.71
N ARG A 350 2.47 -16.10 3.17
CA ARG A 350 2.98 -15.68 4.49
C ARG A 350 2.31 -16.44 5.65
N ARG A 351 1.15 -17.06 5.43
CA ARG A 351 0.44 -17.84 6.43
C ARG A 351 1.08 -19.20 6.71
N THR A 352 2.10 -19.62 5.95
CA THR A 352 2.81 -20.88 6.14
C THR A 352 3.54 -20.87 7.48
N ASP A 353 3.15 -21.75 8.42
CA ASP A 353 3.70 -21.77 9.79
C ASP A 353 5.20 -22.07 9.79
N GLU A 354 5.65 -22.94 8.90
CA GLU A 354 7.02 -23.43 8.83
C GLU A 354 7.99 -22.49 8.10
N ALA A 355 7.51 -21.30 7.67
CA ALA A 355 8.34 -20.34 6.97
C ALA A 355 8.26 -18.96 7.62
N GLU A 356 9.41 -18.39 7.95
CA GLU A 356 9.58 -17.00 8.38
C GLU A 356 9.44 -16.04 7.19
N VAL A 357 9.93 -16.47 6.01
CA VAL A 357 9.96 -15.62 4.80
C VAL A 357 9.05 -16.21 3.73
N ALA A 358 8.17 -15.38 3.18
CA ALA A 358 7.36 -15.69 2.02
C ALA A 358 7.80 -14.86 0.81
N VAL A 359 7.82 -15.49 -0.38
CA VAL A 359 8.29 -14.86 -1.62
C VAL A 359 7.36 -15.20 -2.79
N VAL A 360 6.96 -14.19 -3.54
CA VAL A 360 6.22 -14.37 -4.80
C VAL A 360 6.98 -13.69 -5.93
N LEU A 361 7.34 -14.46 -6.95
CA LEU A 361 7.92 -13.94 -8.17
C LEU A 361 6.79 -13.75 -9.20
N LYS A 362 6.56 -12.52 -9.63
CA LYS A 362 5.53 -12.14 -10.60
C LYS A 362 6.21 -11.68 -11.89
N GLU A 363 5.99 -12.39 -12.99
CA GLU A 363 6.55 -12.01 -14.28
C GLU A 363 5.83 -10.79 -14.84
N ASN A 364 6.59 -9.71 -15.12
CA ASN A 364 6.08 -8.50 -15.73
C ASN A 364 6.01 -8.61 -17.27
N ASP A 365 5.52 -7.56 -17.94
CA ASP A 365 5.36 -7.55 -19.40
C ASP A 365 6.69 -7.46 -20.17
N ARG A 366 7.81 -7.21 -19.47
CA ARG A 366 9.17 -7.18 -20.03
C ARG A 366 9.90 -8.53 -19.89
N GLY A 367 9.25 -9.54 -19.27
CA GLY A 367 9.88 -10.83 -18.97
C GLY A 367 10.85 -10.78 -17.78
N GLU A 368 10.74 -9.76 -16.94
CA GLU A 368 11.47 -9.68 -15.67
C GLU A 368 10.55 -10.09 -14.52
N TRP A 369 11.14 -10.54 -13.43
CA TRP A 369 10.42 -10.94 -12.23
C TRP A 369 10.42 -9.83 -11.18
N TYR A 370 9.24 -9.34 -10.85
CA TYR A 370 9.05 -8.55 -9.64
C TYR A 370 8.90 -9.50 -8.46
N VAL A 371 9.85 -9.43 -7.54
CA VAL A 371 9.98 -10.34 -6.40
C VAL A 371 9.50 -9.64 -5.15
N SER A 372 8.30 -9.97 -4.73
CA SER A 372 7.74 -9.51 -3.46
C SER A 372 8.20 -10.40 -2.33
N THR A 373 8.62 -9.83 -1.21
CA THR A 373 9.03 -10.56 0.00
C THR A 373 8.24 -10.10 1.21
N ARG A 374 7.92 -11.01 2.10
CA ARG A 374 7.34 -10.72 3.43
C ARG A 374 8.03 -11.57 4.48
N ALA A 375 8.26 -10.99 5.66
CA ALA A 375 8.78 -11.71 6.82
C ALA A 375 7.81 -11.58 8.01
N LYS A 376 7.91 -12.50 8.97
CA LYS A 376 7.12 -12.48 10.22
C LYS A 376 7.79 -11.65 11.32
N GLY A 377 9.03 -11.16 11.10
CA GLY A 377 9.73 -10.24 11.98
C GLY A 377 11.16 -10.65 12.36
N ALA A 378 11.49 -11.94 12.32
CA ALA A 378 12.82 -12.43 12.71
C ALA A 378 13.89 -12.23 11.63
N VAL A 379 13.50 -12.04 10.38
CA VAL A 379 14.40 -11.86 9.23
C VAL A 379 14.17 -10.48 8.60
N ASP A 380 15.27 -9.78 8.30
CA ASP A 380 15.22 -8.49 7.60
C ASP A 380 15.23 -8.70 6.08
N VAL A 381 14.04 -8.72 5.48
CA VAL A 381 13.91 -8.82 4.02
C VAL A 381 14.19 -7.49 3.31
N GLY A 382 14.07 -6.35 4.03
CA GLY A 382 14.39 -5.03 3.50
C GLY A 382 15.86 -4.93 3.12
N ARG A 383 16.77 -5.32 4.04
CA ARG A 383 18.20 -5.37 3.78
C ARG A 383 18.53 -6.28 2.59
N ALA A 384 17.96 -7.50 2.57
CA ALA A 384 18.21 -8.43 1.48
C ALA A 384 17.75 -7.89 0.12
N CYS A 385 16.59 -7.21 0.08
CA CYS A 385 16.09 -6.60 -1.15
C CYS A 385 16.95 -5.41 -1.61
N VAL A 386 17.44 -4.57 -0.68
CA VAL A 386 18.37 -3.46 -1.01
C VAL A 386 19.66 -4.00 -1.63
N GLU A 387 20.23 -5.08 -1.12
CA GLU A 387 21.42 -5.73 -1.70
C GLU A 387 21.17 -6.23 -3.14
N LEU A 388 19.90 -6.60 -3.45
CA LEU A 388 19.50 -7.05 -4.77
C LEU A 388 18.96 -5.92 -5.69
N GLY A 389 19.18 -4.65 -5.28
CA GLY A 389 18.81 -3.47 -6.07
C GLY A 389 17.36 -3.03 -5.93
N GLY A 390 16.69 -3.49 -4.87
CA GLY A 390 15.32 -3.11 -4.50
C GLY A 390 15.25 -2.26 -3.24
N GLY A 391 14.20 -2.46 -2.43
CA GLY A 391 13.99 -1.74 -1.18
C GLY A 391 12.69 -2.13 -0.47
N GLY A 392 12.40 -1.44 0.63
CA GLY A 392 11.21 -1.66 1.45
C GLY A 392 11.53 -1.66 2.94
N HIS A 393 10.57 -2.16 3.72
CA HIS A 393 10.67 -2.29 5.16
C HIS A 393 11.31 -3.61 5.59
N ARG A 394 11.70 -3.70 6.86
CA ARG A 394 12.26 -4.91 7.47
C ARG A 394 11.41 -6.17 7.21
N THR A 395 10.08 -6.03 7.24
CA THR A 395 9.14 -7.15 7.10
C THR A 395 8.43 -7.23 5.75
N ALA A 396 8.60 -6.22 4.88
CA ALA A 396 7.95 -6.14 3.57
C ALA A 396 8.83 -5.38 2.59
N ALA A 397 9.36 -6.07 1.59
CA ALA A 397 10.27 -5.48 0.62
C ALA A 397 10.12 -6.14 -0.76
N ALA A 398 10.71 -5.53 -1.78
CA ALA A 398 10.68 -6.06 -3.14
C ALA A 398 11.89 -5.62 -3.96
N PHE A 399 12.18 -6.38 -5.03
CA PHE A 399 13.16 -6.02 -6.06
C PHE A 399 12.69 -6.56 -7.42
N THR A 400 13.30 -6.07 -8.50
CA THR A 400 13.05 -6.59 -9.86
C THR A 400 14.31 -7.17 -10.42
N MET A 401 14.22 -8.37 -11.01
CA MET A 401 15.39 -9.06 -11.56
C MET A 401 15.00 -9.91 -12.79
N GLY A 402 15.84 -9.90 -13.82
CA GLY A 402 15.73 -10.81 -14.95
C GLY A 402 16.39 -12.15 -14.67
N GLY A 403 16.01 -13.18 -15.41
CA GLY A 403 16.60 -14.52 -15.33
C GLY A 403 15.62 -15.59 -14.86
N GLU A 404 16.14 -16.81 -14.66
CA GLU A 404 15.30 -17.94 -14.23
C GLU A 404 14.90 -17.81 -12.75
N PRO A 405 13.65 -18.11 -12.38
CA PRO A 405 13.16 -18.00 -10.99
C PRO A 405 14.04 -18.73 -9.97
N ALA A 406 14.52 -19.91 -10.29
CA ALA A 406 15.38 -20.68 -9.39
C ALA A 406 16.70 -19.95 -9.08
N TRP A 407 17.32 -19.33 -10.08
CA TRP A 407 18.52 -18.53 -9.91
C TRP A 407 18.26 -17.27 -9.07
N ILE A 408 17.12 -16.60 -9.29
CA ILE A 408 16.71 -15.42 -8.50
C ILE A 408 16.54 -15.82 -7.04
N ILE A 409 15.88 -16.95 -6.76
CA ILE A 409 15.71 -17.46 -5.39
C ILE A 409 17.07 -17.83 -4.77
N ASP A 410 18.03 -18.38 -5.53
CA ASP A 410 19.38 -18.64 -5.02
C ASP A 410 20.10 -17.36 -4.58
N ARG A 411 19.96 -16.28 -5.35
CA ARG A 411 20.48 -14.94 -4.99
C ARG A 411 19.83 -14.41 -3.71
N LEU A 412 18.50 -14.53 -3.63
CA LEU A 412 17.80 -14.09 -2.41
C LEU A 412 18.19 -14.92 -1.18
N ARG A 413 18.34 -16.25 -1.31
CA ARG A 413 18.84 -17.10 -0.22
C ARG A 413 20.23 -16.66 0.29
N ALA A 414 21.10 -16.27 -0.63
CA ALA A 414 22.44 -15.78 -0.26
C ALA A 414 22.31 -14.48 0.55
N ALA A 415 21.52 -13.51 0.08
CA ALA A 415 21.29 -12.25 0.76
C ALA A 415 20.61 -12.40 2.14
N LEU A 416 19.76 -13.42 2.32
CA LEU A 416 19.09 -13.72 3.59
C LEU A 416 20.00 -14.42 4.63
N ARG A 417 21.16 -14.98 4.23
CA ARG A 417 22.06 -15.71 5.13
C ARG A 417 23.03 -14.84 5.90
N GLU A 418 23.32 -13.63 5.44
CA GLU A 418 24.25 -12.75 6.13
C GLU A 418 23.61 -12.18 7.41
N PRO A 419 24.25 -12.34 8.58
CA PRO A 419 23.79 -11.66 9.78
C PRO A 419 23.89 -10.16 9.55
N GLY A 420 22.83 -9.43 9.88
CA GLY A 420 22.91 -7.97 10.00
C GLY A 420 23.97 -7.58 11.02
N PRO A 421 24.46 -6.33 11.00
CA PRO A 421 25.48 -5.86 11.94
C PRO A 421 25.05 -5.90 13.43
N ASP A 422 23.79 -6.22 13.71
CA ASP A 422 23.18 -6.26 15.05
C ASP A 422 22.91 -7.68 15.56
N GLY A 423 23.66 -8.67 15.09
CA GLY A 423 23.55 -10.06 15.53
C GLY A 423 24.39 -10.36 16.77
N GLU A 424 24.07 -9.76 17.93
CA GLU A 424 24.37 -10.27 19.28
C GLU A 424 23.13 -10.16 20.16
#